data_66e41bc257121f2e0f1239ddeb6a2e6b
#
_entry.id   66e41bc257121f2e0f1239ddeb6a2e6b
#
_cell.length_a   1.000
_cell.length_b   1.000
_cell.length_c   1.000
_cell.angle_alpha   90.00
_cell.angle_beta   90.00
_cell.angle_gamma   90.00
#
_symmetry.space_group_name_H-M   'P 1'
#
loop_
_entity.id
_entity.type
_entity.pdbx_description
1 polymer ?
#
loop_
_entity_poly.entity_id
_entity_poly.type
_entity_poly.pdbx_seq_one_letter_code
_entity_poly.pdbx_strand_id
1 'polypeptide(L)'
;MSEWTEQETSFMKRALEIAERGRTKVSPNPLVGCVLVKDGTIIAEGWHDHLGGLHAEQMAIHDAEEKGYSPNGSTAYVTLEPCNHFGRTPPCTESLLWAGIKEVVIAHEDPNPTVRGQGHVVLEQAGVKVRTGLCRAQAHEQMLPFMHWCQHRKPLVSVKLAQTKNGSVDDRSLDAQRFTSEGCLDMVHALRADVDAILVGVETVIRDNPKLTVRRVESTRQPLRVIIDPSGRMPSSAACLEQDGEPCTSQRSLHRSSHC
;
A
#
# COMPACT_ATOMS: atom_id res chain seq x y z
N MET A 1 16.50 -27.68 0.23
CA MET A 1 16.87 -27.00 1.51
C MET A 1 16.57 -25.53 1.27
N SER A 2 15.96 -24.84 2.19
CA SER A 2 15.71 -23.40 2.05
C SER A 2 17.04 -22.68 1.98
N GLU A 3 17.23 -21.82 1.01
CA GLU A 3 18.40 -20.96 0.82
C GLU A 3 18.58 -19.97 1.98
N TRP A 4 17.55 -19.82 2.83
CA TRP A 4 17.42 -18.82 3.87
C TRP A 4 17.32 -19.45 5.26
N THR A 5 17.98 -18.83 6.24
CA THR A 5 17.88 -19.23 7.65
C THR A 5 16.57 -18.74 8.28
N GLU A 6 16.17 -19.35 9.41
CA GLU A 6 15.02 -18.88 10.20
C GLU A 6 15.23 -17.45 10.71
N GLN A 7 16.46 -17.11 11.08
CA GLN A 7 16.81 -15.79 11.58
C GLN A 7 16.69 -14.73 10.46
N GLU A 8 17.20 -15.00 9.26
CA GLU A 8 17.02 -14.10 8.09
C GLU A 8 15.55 -13.91 7.76
N THR A 9 14.79 -15.00 7.81
CA THR A 9 13.34 -14.95 7.60
C THR A 9 12.64 -14.07 8.66
N SER A 10 13.09 -14.13 9.91
CA SER A 10 12.54 -13.27 10.99
C SER A 10 12.82 -11.79 10.75
N PHE A 11 14.02 -11.44 10.26
CA PHE A 11 14.36 -10.05 9.92
C PHE A 11 13.51 -9.50 8.78
N MET A 12 13.32 -10.29 7.72
CA MET A 12 12.45 -9.87 6.61
C MET A 12 10.98 -9.77 7.03
N LYS A 13 10.49 -10.68 7.87
CA LYS A 13 9.14 -10.56 8.44
C LYS A 13 9.00 -9.29 9.29
N ARG A 14 10.03 -8.90 10.03
CA ARG A 14 10.04 -7.63 10.75
C ARG A 14 9.98 -6.44 9.80
N ALA A 15 10.72 -6.46 8.68
CA ALA A 15 10.63 -5.42 7.65
C ALA A 15 9.22 -5.31 7.06
N LEU A 16 8.57 -6.44 6.79
CA LEU A 16 7.17 -6.48 6.33
C LEU A 16 6.20 -5.92 7.38
N GLU A 17 6.39 -6.27 8.66
CA GLU A 17 5.56 -5.78 9.76
C GLU A 17 5.62 -4.26 9.90
N ILE A 18 6.83 -3.68 9.89
CA ILE A 18 6.97 -2.22 10.04
C ILE A 18 6.50 -1.45 8.79
N ALA A 19 6.56 -2.04 7.59
CA ALA A 19 5.99 -1.46 6.38
C ALA A 19 4.50 -1.13 6.54
N GLU A 20 3.75 -1.92 7.33
CA GLU A 20 2.32 -1.69 7.60
C GLU A 20 2.04 -0.33 8.27
N ARG A 21 3.02 0.28 8.94
CA ARG A 21 2.88 1.60 9.57
C ARG A 21 2.66 2.72 8.54
N GLY A 22 3.05 2.49 7.28
CA GLY A 22 2.78 3.38 6.15
C GLY A 22 1.41 3.17 5.51
N ARG A 23 0.64 2.12 5.91
CA ARG A 23 -0.67 1.83 5.33
C ARG A 23 -1.60 3.04 5.47
N THR A 24 -2.39 3.30 4.44
CA THR A 24 -3.28 4.46 4.27
C THR A 24 -2.60 5.82 4.04
N LYS A 25 -1.26 5.93 4.15
CA LYS A 25 -0.52 7.21 4.07
C LYS A 25 0.37 7.34 2.83
N VAL A 26 0.80 6.22 2.25
CA VAL A 26 1.82 6.21 1.18
C VAL A 26 1.26 6.15 -0.24
N SER A 27 -0.03 5.77 -0.44
CA SER A 27 -0.61 5.65 -1.78
C SER A 27 -0.37 6.91 -2.63
N PRO A 28 0.02 6.77 -3.92
CA PRO A 28 0.12 5.54 -4.71
C PRO A 28 1.45 4.78 -4.57
N ASN A 29 2.35 5.18 -3.68
CA ASN A 29 3.62 4.50 -3.45
C ASN A 29 3.40 3.14 -2.75
N PRO A 30 4.34 2.18 -2.91
CA PRO A 30 4.25 0.89 -2.24
C PRO A 30 4.53 1.00 -0.74
N LEU A 31 4.02 0.03 0.02
CA LEU A 31 4.41 -0.20 1.41
C LEU A 31 5.81 -0.81 1.44
N VAL A 32 6.78 -0.07 1.95
CA VAL A 32 8.17 -0.55 2.05
C VAL A 32 8.66 -0.44 3.48
N GLY A 33 9.34 -1.49 3.93
CA GLY A 33 10.04 -1.53 5.21
C GLY A 33 11.49 -1.98 5.02
N CYS A 34 12.37 -1.48 5.87
CA CYS A 34 13.79 -1.81 5.90
C CYS A 34 14.27 -2.04 7.33
N VAL A 35 15.02 -3.11 7.54
CA VAL A 35 15.65 -3.43 8.83
C VAL A 35 17.15 -3.55 8.63
N LEU A 36 17.94 -2.83 9.43
CA LEU A 36 19.39 -2.94 9.44
C LEU A 36 19.82 -3.91 10.53
N VAL A 37 20.62 -4.91 10.13
CA VAL A 37 21.08 -5.98 11.00
C VAL A 37 22.62 -5.96 11.05
N LYS A 38 23.19 -5.98 12.25
CA LYS A 38 24.62 -6.07 12.49
C LYS A 38 24.88 -7.13 13.57
N ASP A 39 25.82 -8.03 13.31
CA ASP A 39 26.19 -9.12 14.21
C ASP A 39 24.97 -9.94 14.73
N GLY A 40 24.02 -10.22 13.82
CA GLY A 40 22.81 -10.97 14.11
C GLY A 40 21.74 -10.21 14.93
N THR A 41 21.91 -8.92 15.14
CA THR A 41 20.98 -8.07 15.91
C THR A 41 20.44 -6.95 15.04
N ILE A 42 19.13 -6.67 15.17
CA ILE A 42 18.51 -5.48 14.54
C ILE A 42 19.02 -4.24 15.26
N ILE A 43 19.70 -3.35 14.53
CA ILE A 43 20.21 -2.09 15.06
C ILE A 43 19.31 -0.90 14.73
N ALA A 44 18.53 -0.99 13.63
CA ALA A 44 17.65 0.08 13.19
C ALA A 44 16.52 -0.43 12.31
N GLU A 45 15.45 0.37 12.21
CA GLU A 45 14.25 0.07 11.45
C GLU A 45 13.77 1.33 10.71
N GLY A 46 13.24 1.15 9.51
CA GLY A 46 12.66 2.25 8.73
C GLY A 46 11.52 1.75 7.85
N TRP A 47 10.57 2.63 7.59
CA TRP A 47 9.46 2.37 6.67
C TRP A 47 9.12 3.63 5.90
N HIS A 48 8.51 3.47 4.73
CA HIS A 48 7.96 4.63 4.02
C HIS A 48 6.72 5.12 4.77
N ASP A 49 6.83 6.26 5.44
CA ASP A 49 5.82 6.72 6.40
C ASP A 49 4.67 7.46 5.73
N HIS A 50 4.94 8.27 4.72
CA HIS A 50 3.92 9.03 3.98
C HIS A 50 4.40 9.41 2.59
N LEU A 51 3.44 9.72 1.71
CA LEU A 51 3.72 10.14 0.34
C LEU A 51 4.61 11.39 0.30
N GLY A 52 5.78 11.25 -0.32
CA GLY A 52 6.79 12.33 -0.43
C GLY A 52 7.76 12.40 0.74
N GLY A 53 7.62 11.55 1.76
CA GLY A 53 8.60 11.35 2.83
C GLY A 53 9.81 10.51 2.39
N LEU A 54 10.72 10.27 3.34
CA LEU A 54 11.89 9.42 3.15
C LEU A 54 11.47 7.99 2.78
N HIS A 55 12.31 7.31 2.01
CA HIS A 55 12.14 5.88 1.74
C HIS A 55 12.59 5.05 2.95
N ALA A 56 12.14 3.80 3.02
CA ALA A 56 12.39 2.92 4.15
C ALA A 56 13.87 2.75 4.49
N GLU A 57 14.73 2.65 3.47
CA GLU A 57 16.18 2.50 3.62
C GLU A 57 16.81 3.74 4.25
N GLN A 58 16.41 4.92 3.78
CA GLN A 58 16.87 6.21 4.33
C GLN A 58 16.41 6.41 5.77
N MET A 59 15.16 6.04 6.07
CA MET A 59 14.61 6.05 7.43
C MET A 59 15.37 5.11 8.35
N ALA A 60 15.72 3.89 7.88
CA ALA A 60 16.48 2.93 8.68
C ALA A 60 17.91 3.40 8.95
N ILE A 61 18.56 4.05 7.98
CA ILE A 61 19.88 4.66 8.17
C ILE A 61 19.82 5.78 9.21
N HIS A 62 18.83 6.66 9.09
CA HIS A 62 18.61 7.76 10.03
C HIS A 62 18.32 7.25 11.45
N ASP A 63 17.47 6.22 11.58
CA ASP A 63 17.16 5.60 12.88
C ASP A 63 18.41 4.96 13.53
N ALA A 64 19.33 4.38 12.72
CA ALA A 64 20.61 3.90 13.22
C ALA A 64 21.45 5.03 13.80
N GLU A 65 21.58 6.14 13.06
CA GLU A 65 22.34 7.31 13.47
C GLU A 65 21.77 7.96 14.74
N GLU A 66 20.45 8.13 14.83
CA GLU A 66 19.78 8.65 16.02
C GLU A 66 20.01 7.78 17.27
N LYS A 67 20.07 6.46 17.09
CA LYS A 67 20.36 5.50 18.16
C LYS A 67 21.86 5.39 18.49
N GLY A 68 22.72 6.09 17.75
CA GLY A 68 24.18 6.02 17.91
C GLY A 68 24.83 4.78 17.35
N TYR A 69 24.16 4.02 16.49
CA TYR A 69 24.72 2.88 15.80
C TYR A 69 25.32 3.29 14.44
N SER A 70 26.47 2.72 14.12
CA SER A 70 27.02 2.85 12.77
C SER A 70 26.40 1.80 11.83
N PRO A 71 25.72 2.20 10.75
CA PRO A 71 25.17 1.28 9.76
C PRO A 71 26.27 0.58 8.93
N ASN A 72 27.49 1.09 8.96
CA ASN A 72 28.61 0.53 8.21
C ASN A 72 28.86 -0.95 8.55
N GLY A 73 28.93 -1.78 7.50
CA GLY A 73 29.14 -3.22 7.60
C GLY A 73 27.87 -4.00 7.98
N SER A 74 26.70 -3.37 8.10
CA SER A 74 25.42 -4.06 8.36
C SER A 74 24.84 -4.71 7.10
N THR A 75 23.84 -5.56 7.29
CA THR A 75 22.96 -6.13 6.26
C THR A 75 21.61 -5.40 6.30
N ALA A 76 21.15 -4.91 5.16
CA ALA A 76 19.81 -4.32 5.01
C ALA A 76 18.83 -5.39 4.49
N TYR A 77 17.74 -5.62 5.21
CA TYR A 77 16.59 -6.42 4.76
C TYR A 77 15.51 -5.47 4.31
N VAL A 78 15.20 -5.44 3.03
CA VAL A 78 14.23 -4.50 2.45
C VAL A 78 13.13 -5.24 1.67
N THR A 79 11.89 -4.81 1.84
CA THR A 79 10.74 -5.51 1.26
C THR A 79 10.58 -5.31 -0.24
N LEU A 80 11.17 -4.25 -0.81
CA LEU A 80 11.18 -3.94 -2.24
C LEU A 80 12.58 -3.53 -2.69
N GLU A 81 12.92 -3.80 -3.94
CA GLU A 81 14.18 -3.40 -4.55
C GLU A 81 14.46 -1.89 -4.36
N PRO A 82 15.65 -1.52 -3.82
CA PRO A 82 16.03 -0.11 -3.64
C PRO A 82 16.02 0.66 -4.95
N CYS A 83 15.42 1.84 -4.95
CA CYS A 83 15.35 2.69 -6.13
C CYS A 83 16.74 3.22 -6.53
N ASN A 84 16.95 3.39 -7.86
CA ASN A 84 18.18 3.93 -8.44
C ASN A 84 17.90 5.15 -9.34
N HIS A 85 16.87 5.93 -9.04
CA HIS A 85 16.56 7.16 -9.77
C HIS A 85 16.46 8.32 -8.79
N PHE A 86 16.84 9.51 -9.25
CA PHE A 86 16.66 10.74 -8.49
C PHE A 86 15.18 11.13 -8.50
N GLY A 87 14.60 11.19 -7.31
CA GLY A 87 13.28 11.72 -7.07
C GLY A 87 13.37 13.03 -6.28
N ARG A 88 12.55 13.15 -5.23
CA ARG A 88 12.64 14.24 -4.24
C ARG A 88 13.81 14.04 -3.29
N THR A 89 14.26 12.83 -3.14
CA THR A 89 15.41 12.41 -2.32
C THR A 89 16.44 11.72 -3.22
N PRO A 90 17.73 11.64 -2.80
CA PRO A 90 18.72 10.82 -3.48
C PRO A 90 18.26 9.36 -3.63
N PRO A 91 18.77 8.61 -4.62
CA PRO A 91 18.46 7.20 -4.78
C PRO A 91 18.78 6.40 -3.50
N CYS A 92 17.94 5.41 -3.17
CA CYS A 92 18.20 4.53 -2.03
C CYS A 92 19.51 3.74 -2.19
N THR A 93 19.89 3.39 -3.43
CA THR A 93 21.19 2.76 -3.74
C THR A 93 22.35 3.62 -3.26
N GLU A 94 22.35 4.93 -3.53
CA GLU A 94 23.40 5.84 -3.05
C GLU A 94 23.41 5.94 -1.53
N SER A 95 22.24 6.06 -0.91
CA SER A 95 22.13 6.14 0.55
C SER A 95 22.71 4.89 1.23
N LEU A 96 22.42 3.70 0.69
CA LEU A 96 22.95 2.42 1.19
C LEU A 96 24.49 2.33 1.01
N LEU A 97 25.01 2.79 -0.14
CA LEU A 97 26.44 2.82 -0.41
C LEU A 97 27.18 3.79 0.53
N TRP A 98 26.68 5.00 0.72
CA TRP A 98 27.28 5.99 1.63
C TRP A 98 27.24 5.54 3.09
N ALA A 99 26.18 4.83 3.47
CA ALA A 99 26.09 4.23 4.80
C ALA A 99 27.03 3.02 5.00
N GLY A 100 27.69 2.54 3.95
CA GLY A 100 28.61 1.41 4.01
C GLY A 100 27.94 0.06 4.25
N ILE A 101 26.72 -0.11 3.74
CA ILE A 101 25.99 -1.39 3.83
C ILE A 101 26.75 -2.46 3.04
N LYS A 102 27.03 -3.62 3.66
CA LYS A 102 27.80 -4.70 3.04
C LYS A 102 26.96 -5.70 2.26
N GLU A 103 25.71 -5.85 2.65
CA GLU A 103 24.77 -6.81 2.04
C GLU A 103 23.35 -6.24 2.04
N VAL A 104 22.63 -6.47 0.94
CA VAL A 104 21.21 -6.13 0.81
C VAL A 104 20.41 -7.38 0.48
N VAL A 105 19.44 -7.71 1.30
CA VAL A 105 18.49 -8.80 1.08
C VAL A 105 17.13 -8.20 0.69
N ILE A 106 16.70 -8.51 -0.53
CA ILE A 106 15.49 -7.94 -1.15
C ILE A 106 14.39 -8.99 -1.17
N ALA A 107 13.19 -8.65 -0.69
CA ALA A 107 12.05 -9.57 -0.76
C ALA A 107 11.50 -9.66 -2.18
N HIS A 108 11.22 -8.52 -2.82
CA HIS A 108 10.64 -8.47 -4.16
C HIS A 108 11.35 -7.45 -5.05
N GLU A 109 11.59 -7.82 -6.31
CA GLU A 109 12.08 -6.89 -7.34
C GLU A 109 11.03 -5.82 -7.65
N ASP A 110 11.46 -4.61 -8.01
CA ASP A 110 10.52 -3.55 -8.40
C ASP A 110 9.85 -3.92 -9.73
N PRO A 111 8.51 -4.00 -9.79
CA PRO A 111 7.78 -4.29 -11.00
C PRO A 111 7.76 -3.14 -12.01
N ASN A 112 8.14 -1.93 -11.60
CA ASN A 112 8.16 -0.76 -12.46
C ASN A 112 9.27 -0.89 -13.51
N PRO A 113 8.96 -0.92 -14.82
CA PRO A 113 9.96 -1.13 -15.87
C PRO A 113 11.09 -0.10 -15.90
N THR A 114 10.85 1.09 -15.34
CA THR A 114 11.85 2.17 -15.28
C THR A 114 12.80 2.05 -14.09
N VAL A 115 12.50 1.18 -13.14
CA VAL A 115 13.28 0.95 -11.90
C VAL A 115 13.86 -0.45 -11.86
N ARG A 116 13.14 -1.43 -12.42
CA ARG A 116 13.41 -2.86 -12.36
C ARG A 116 14.87 -3.21 -12.72
N GLY A 117 15.53 -3.92 -11.83
CA GLY A 117 16.85 -4.50 -12.04
C GLY A 117 17.97 -3.48 -12.04
N GLN A 118 17.72 -2.20 -11.84
CA GLN A 118 18.77 -1.18 -11.81
C GLN A 118 19.36 -1.02 -10.42
N GLY A 119 18.57 -1.16 -9.38
CA GLY A 119 19.02 -1.00 -8.00
C GLY A 119 20.00 -2.09 -7.57
N HIS A 120 19.66 -3.36 -7.78
CA HIS A 120 20.54 -4.46 -7.38
C HIS A 120 21.82 -4.50 -8.22
N VAL A 121 21.77 -4.23 -9.54
CA VAL A 121 22.96 -4.19 -10.41
C VAL A 121 23.94 -3.11 -9.95
N VAL A 122 23.47 -1.91 -9.62
CA VAL A 122 24.32 -0.81 -9.14
C VAL A 122 25.00 -1.19 -7.82
N LEU A 123 24.25 -1.79 -6.89
CA LEU A 123 24.79 -2.23 -5.59
C LEU A 123 25.86 -3.32 -5.78
N GLU A 124 25.62 -4.32 -6.64
CA GLU A 124 26.59 -5.38 -6.94
C GLU A 124 27.85 -4.85 -7.61
N GLN A 125 27.73 -3.93 -8.58
CA GLN A 125 28.86 -3.28 -9.22
C GLN A 125 29.72 -2.46 -8.24
N ALA A 126 29.10 -1.92 -7.19
CA ALA A 126 29.78 -1.22 -6.10
C ALA A 126 30.36 -2.16 -5.03
N GLY A 127 30.25 -3.48 -5.20
CA GLY A 127 30.79 -4.49 -4.28
C GLY A 127 29.88 -4.86 -3.10
N VAL A 128 28.62 -4.42 -3.10
CA VAL A 128 27.62 -4.84 -2.11
C VAL A 128 27.08 -6.21 -2.51
N LYS A 129 27.03 -7.15 -1.57
CA LYS A 129 26.41 -8.45 -1.80
C LYS A 129 24.88 -8.27 -1.85
N VAL A 130 24.24 -8.76 -2.94
CA VAL A 130 22.77 -8.69 -3.06
C VAL A 130 22.18 -10.10 -3.15
N ARG A 131 21.11 -10.34 -2.41
CA ARG A 131 20.28 -11.56 -2.50
C ARG A 131 18.82 -11.19 -2.59
N THR A 132 18.05 -11.92 -3.40
CA THR A 132 16.63 -11.61 -3.69
C THR A 132 15.72 -12.79 -3.42
N GLY A 133 14.45 -12.51 -3.10
CA GLY A 133 13.38 -13.52 -3.03
C GLY A 133 12.98 -13.98 -1.63
N LEU A 134 13.60 -13.46 -0.56
CA LEU A 134 13.22 -13.80 0.81
C LEU A 134 11.83 -13.23 1.15
N CYS A 135 10.88 -14.10 1.52
CA CYS A 135 9.47 -13.74 1.80
C CYS A 135 8.75 -13.07 0.60
N ARG A 136 9.15 -13.40 -0.64
CA ARG A 136 8.65 -12.76 -1.87
C ARG A 136 7.12 -12.77 -1.97
N ALA A 137 6.46 -13.88 -1.62
CA ALA A 137 5.00 -13.99 -1.71
C ALA A 137 4.29 -13.01 -0.76
N GLN A 138 4.78 -12.90 0.49
CA GLN A 138 4.23 -11.97 1.48
C GLN A 138 4.45 -10.51 1.06
N ALA A 139 5.63 -10.16 0.56
CA ALA A 139 5.92 -8.82 0.05
C ALA A 139 5.03 -8.46 -1.15
N HIS A 140 4.83 -9.41 -2.07
CA HIS A 140 3.93 -9.24 -3.22
C HIS A 140 2.49 -8.96 -2.78
N GLU A 141 1.96 -9.77 -1.86
CA GLU A 141 0.60 -9.62 -1.34
C GLU A 141 0.41 -8.28 -0.63
N GLN A 142 1.37 -7.87 0.20
CA GLN A 142 1.33 -6.59 0.91
C GLN A 142 1.29 -5.39 -0.03
N MET A 143 1.99 -5.46 -1.16
CA MET A 143 2.07 -4.39 -2.16
C MET A 143 1.17 -4.63 -3.38
N LEU A 144 0.19 -5.55 -3.31
CA LEU A 144 -0.61 -6.00 -4.45
C LEU A 144 -1.21 -4.85 -5.29
N PRO A 145 -1.77 -3.75 -4.72
CA PRO A 145 -2.29 -2.63 -5.52
C PRO A 145 -1.20 -1.98 -6.38
N PHE A 146 -0.02 -1.75 -5.82
CA PHE A 146 1.13 -1.20 -6.53
C PHE A 146 1.64 -2.15 -7.61
N MET A 147 1.80 -3.45 -7.31
CA MET A 147 2.21 -4.48 -8.27
C MET A 147 1.26 -4.54 -9.46
N HIS A 148 -0.06 -4.55 -9.17
CA HIS A 148 -1.10 -4.58 -10.21
C HIS A 148 -1.04 -3.34 -11.11
N TRP A 149 -0.91 -2.14 -10.51
CA TRP A 149 -0.79 -0.90 -11.27
C TRP A 149 0.44 -0.88 -12.18
N CYS A 150 1.61 -1.29 -11.68
CA CYS A 150 2.84 -1.32 -12.46
C CYS A 150 2.75 -2.25 -13.67
N GLN A 151 2.08 -3.41 -13.50
CA GLN A 151 1.95 -4.43 -14.54
C GLN A 151 0.85 -4.11 -15.57
N HIS A 152 -0.28 -3.56 -15.12
CA HIS A 152 -1.49 -3.47 -15.94
C HIS A 152 -1.90 -2.03 -16.27
N ARG A 153 -1.38 -1.03 -15.56
CA ARG A 153 -1.79 0.39 -15.66
C ARG A 153 -3.30 0.57 -15.50
N LYS A 154 -3.89 -0.26 -14.64
CA LYS A 154 -5.31 -0.27 -14.29
C LYS A 154 -5.44 -0.39 -12.78
N PRO A 155 -6.48 0.20 -12.18
CA PRO A 155 -6.71 0.03 -10.74
C PRO A 155 -6.98 -1.44 -10.40
N LEU A 156 -6.51 -1.87 -9.23
CA LEU A 156 -6.94 -3.13 -8.63
C LEU A 156 -8.36 -2.94 -8.12
N VAL A 157 -9.28 -3.78 -8.58
CA VAL A 157 -10.69 -3.73 -8.19
C VAL A 157 -10.96 -4.84 -7.17
N SER A 158 -11.39 -4.44 -5.97
CA SER A 158 -11.86 -5.36 -4.94
C SER A 158 -13.38 -5.22 -4.79
N VAL A 159 -14.09 -6.34 -4.75
CA VAL A 159 -15.55 -6.36 -4.58
C VAL A 159 -15.89 -6.82 -3.16
N LYS A 160 -16.61 -5.95 -2.41
CA LYS A 160 -17.14 -6.28 -1.09
C LYS A 160 -18.66 -6.43 -1.17
N LEU A 161 -19.17 -7.57 -0.75
CA LEU A 161 -20.60 -7.84 -0.65
C LEU A 161 -20.97 -8.21 0.80
N ALA A 162 -22.09 -7.68 1.30
CA ALA A 162 -22.76 -8.19 2.46
C ALA A 162 -23.97 -8.99 2.00
N GLN A 163 -24.05 -10.25 2.40
CA GLN A 163 -25.14 -11.13 1.99
C GLN A 163 -25.59 -12.03 3.15
N THR A 164 -26.82 -12.42 3.12
CA THR A 164 -27.40 -13.42 4.00
C THR A 164 -26.93 -14.83 3.62
N LYS A 165 -27.18 -15.83 4.45
CA LYS A 165 -26.80 -17.24 4.17
C LYS A 165 -27.39 -17.78 2.85
N ASN A 166 -28.54 -17.25 2.42
CA ASN A 166 -29.20 -17.62 1.16
C ASN A 166 -28.83 -16.70 -0.01
N GLY A 167 -27.78 -15.86 0.14
CA GLY A 167 -27.22 -15.05 -0.94
C GLY A 167 -27.97 -13.72 -1.19
N SER A 168 -28.99 -13.35 -0.40
CA SER A 168 -29.66 -12.07 -0.55
C SER A 168 -28.79 -10.92 -0.04
N VAL A 169 -28.74 -9.82 -0.78
CA VAL A 169 -28.03 -8.59 -0.41
C VAL A 169 -28.96 -7.52 0.14
N ASP A 170 -30.27 -7.71 0.05
CA ASP A 170 -31.32 -6.82 0.55
C ASP A 170 -32.51 -7.64 1.07
N ASP A 171 -33.17 -7.17 2.13
CA ASP A 171 -34.38 -7.80 2.70
C ASP A 171 -35.68 -7.34 2.02
N ARG A 172 -35.60 -6.37 1.09
CA ARG A 172 -36.73 -5.75 0.37
C ARG A 172 -37.75 -5.05 1.25
N SER A 173 -37.45 -4.82 2.54
CA SER A 173 -38.30 -4.04 3.43
C SER A 173 -38.37 -2.57 3.01
N LEU A 174 -39.33 -1.80 3.50
CA LEU A 174 -39.42 -0.35 3.25
C LEU A 174 -38.21 0.38 3.83
N ASP A 175 -37.76 -0.04 5.02
CA ASP A 175 -36.55 0.48 5.67
C ASP A 175 -35.42 -0.55 5.56
N ALA A 176 -34.38 -0.22 4.80
CA ALA A 176 -33.22 -1.09 4.64
C ALA A 176 -32.60 -1.45 5.98
N GLN A 177 -32.75 -2.70 6.40
CA GLN A 177 -32.18 -3.21 7.65
C GLN A 177 -30.77 -3.71 7.42
N ARG A 178 -29.86 -3.25 8.29
CA ARG A 178 -28.49 -3.74 8.28
C ARG A 178 -28.42 -5.07 8.99
N PHE A 179 -27.92 -6.12 8.30
CA PHE A 179 -27.77 -7.47 8.84
C PHE A 179 -26.32 -7.87 9.14
N THR A 180 -25.38 -6.91 9.08
CA THR A 180 -23.97 -7.14 9.43
C THR A 180 -23.67 -6.66 10.85
N SER A 181 -22.79 -7.38 11.55
CA SER A 181 -22.36 -7.04 12.91
C SER A 181 -21.52 -5.75 12.96
N GLU A 182 -21.36 -5.17 14.14
CA GLU A 182 -20.48 -4.01 14.38
C GLU A 182 -19.03 -4.30 13.97
N GLY A 183 -18.49 -5.50 14.27
CA GLY A 183 -17.14 -5.89 13.84
C GLY A 183 -17.00 -5.96 12.31
N CYS A 184 -18.06 -6.36 11.58
CA CYS A 184 -18.06 -6.27 10.12
C CYS A 184 -18.02 -4.82 9.63
N LEU A 185 -18.64 -3.89 10.35
CA LEU A 185 -18.60 -2.47 10.01
C LEU A 185 -17.20 -1.89 10.22
N ASP A 186 -16.50 -2.27 11.28
CA ASP A 186 -15.12 -1.84 11.53
C ASP A 186 -14.20 -2.31 10.41
N MET A 187 -14.35 -3.58 9.98
CA MET A 187 -13.61 -4.12 8.83
C MET A 187 -13.93 -3.36 7.53
N VAL A 188 -15.19 -3.01 7.27
CA VAL A 188 -15.57 -2.22 6.09
C VAL A 188 -14.92 -0.84 6.14
N HIS A 189 -14.83 -0.19 7.30
CA HIS A 189 -14.18 1.09 7.44
C HIS A 189 -12.67 1.01 7.31
N ALA A 190 -12.05 -0.09 7.77
CA ALA A 190 -10.63 -0.36 7.51
C ALA A 190 -10.36 -0.53 6.00
N LEU A 191 -11.18 -1.31 5.29
CA LEU A 191 -11.09 -1.42 3.83
C LEU A 191 -11.24 -0.07 3.12
N ARG A 192 -12.18 0.78 3.57
CA ARG A 192 -12.36 2.12 3.01
C ARG A 192 -11.17 3.03 3.24
N ALA A 193 -10.49 2.90 4.37
CA ALA A 193 -9.29 3.68 4.66
C ALA A 193 -8.11 3.28 3.75
N ASP A 194 -8.07 2.03 3.29
CA ASP A 194 -6.98 1.47 2.49
C ASP A 194 -7.14 1.71 0.98
N VAL A 195 -8.36 1.96 0.47
CA VAL A 195 -8.60 2.16 -0.95
C VAL A 195 -8.55 3.64 -1.36
N ASP A 196 -8.19 3.90 -2.62
CA ASP A 196 -8.19 5.27 -3.19
C ASP A 196 -9.59 5.73 -3.59
N ALA A 197 -10.49 4.79 -3.94
CA ALA A 197 -11.86 5.11 -4.33
C ALA A 197 -12.85 4.03 -3.88
N ILE A 198 -14.08 4.46 -3.56
CA ILE A 198 -15.23 3.59 -3.33
C ILE A 198 -16.22 3.81 -4.46
N LEU A 199 -16.60 2.72 -5.14
CA LEU A 199 -17.53 2.75 -6.25
C LEU A 199 -18.82 2.03 -5.87
N VAL A 200 -19.99 2.69 -6.09
CA VAL A 200 -21.32 2.09 -5.91
C VAL A 200 -22.25 2.45 -7.06
N GLY A 201 -23.28 1.65 -7.29
CA GLY A 201 -24.37 1.99 -8.21
C GLY A 201 -25.34 2.99 -7.55
N VAL A 202 -26.03 3.79 -8.37
CA VAL A 202 -27.03 4.76 -7.90
C VAL A 202 -28.16 4.11 -7.08
N GLU A 203 -28.52 2.88 -7.38
CA GLU A 203 -29.54 2.16 -6.59
C GLU A 203 -29.13 2.00 -5.12
N THR A 204 -27.84 1.75 -4.85
CA THR A 204 -27.32 1.71 -3.48
C THR A 204 -27.47 3.08 -2.80
N VAL A 205 -27.25 4.17 -3.55
CA VAL A 205 -27.42 5.53 -3.00
C VAL A 205 -28.88 5.82 -2.69
N ILE A 206 -29.79 5.47 -3.59
CA ILE A 206 -31.25 5.67 -3.40
C ILE A 206 -31.75 4.82 -2.25
N ARG A 207 -31.30 3.57 -2.15
CA ARG A 207 -31.77 2.59 -1.17
C ARG A 207 -31.25 2.86 0.24
N ASP A 208 -29.94 3.07 0.37
CA ASP A 208 -29.24 3.06 1.67
C ASP A 208 -28.80 4.44 2.13
N ASN A 209 -28.84 5.44 1.24
CA ASN A 209 -28.34 6.80 1.48
C ASN A 209 -26.97 6.81 2.23
N PRO A 210 -25.95 6.09 1.73
CA PRO A 210 -24.71 5.90 2.45
C PRO A 210 -23.82 7.14 2.35
N LYS A 211 -23.08 7.47 3.43
CA LYS A 211 -22.06 8.53 3.40
C LYS A 211 -20.81 8.13 2.60
N LEU A 212 -20.49 6.84 2.53
CA LEU A 212 -19.29 6.28 1.90
C LEU A 212 -17.96 6.79 2.49
N THR A 213 -17.98 7.31 3.69
CA THR A 213 -16.81 7.86 4.41
C THR A 213 -16.14 6.85 5.31
N VAL A 214 -14.88 7.12 5.68
CA VAL A 214 -14.19 6.47 6.80
C VAL A 214 -14.53 7.24 8.07
N ARG A 215 -15.04 6.56 9.13
CA ARG A 215 -15.46 7.20 10.38
C ARG A 215 -15.39 6.30 11.62
N ARG A 216 -14.96 5.04 11.47
CA ARG A 216 -14.88 4.06 12.57
C ARG A 216 -13.44 3.63 12.88
N VAL A 217 -12.52 3.99 12.02
CA VAL A 217 -11.08 3.76 12.19
C VAL A 217 -10.36 5.08 11.95
N GLU A 218 -9.17 5.22 12.50
CA GLU A 218 -8.32 6.36 12.21
C GLU A 218 -7.90 6.36 10.75
N SER A 219 -7.98 7.49 10.10
CA SER A 219 -7.55 7.69 8.72
C SER A 219 -7.15 9.14 8.49
N THR A 220 -6.05 9.34 7.81
CA THR A 220 -5.56 10.67 7.42
C THR A 220 -6.19 11.18 6.13
N ARG A 221 -6.95 10.31 5.42
CA ARG A 221 -7.61 10.65 4.16
C ARG A 221 -8.99 9.99 4.06
N GLN A 222 -9.82 10.52 3.15
CA GLN A 222 -11.06 9.90 2.74
C GLN A 222 -10.91 9.36 1.30
N PRO A 223 -11.55 8.23 0.95
CA PRO A 223 -11.56 7.74 -0.42
C PRO A 223 -12.43 8.60 -1.33
N LEU A 224 -12.04 8.70 -2.61
CA LEU A 224 -12.90 9.28 -3.66
C LEU A 224 -14.20 8.49 -3.75
N ARG A 225 -15.33 9.16 -3.74
CA ARG A 225 -16.65 8.54 -3.88
C ARG A 225 -17.08 8.55 -5.35
N VAL A 226 -17.29 7.39 -5.94
CA VAL A 226 -17.68 7.21 -7.34
C VAL A 226 -19.06 6.56 -7.42
N ILE A 227 -20.02 7.23 -8.03
CA ILE A 227 -21.38 6.72 -8.21
C ILE A 227 -21.62 6.44 -9.70
N ILE A 228 -22.01 5.21 -10.01
CA ILE A 228 -22.44 4.83 -11.37
C ILE A 228 -23.92 5.18 -11.50
N ASP A 229 -24.20 6.23 -12.24
CA ASP A 229 -25.57 6.76 -12.43
C ASP A 229 -25.84 7.12 -13.91
N PRO A 230 -26.09 6.13 -14.77
CA PRO A 230 -26.30 6.36 -16.20
C PRO A 230 -27.51 7.24 -16.51
N SER A 231 -28.52 7.21 -15.64
CA SER A 231 -29.82 7.87 -15.85
C SER A 231 -29.96 9.21 -15.11
N GLY A 232 -28.96 9.62 -14.31
CA GLY A 232 -28.99 10.88 -13.54
C GLY A 232 -30.05 10.89 -12.45
N ARG A 233 -30.27 9.76 -11.75
CA ARG A 233 -31.29 9.58 -10.71
C ARG A 233 -30.83 9.87 -9.29
N MET A 234 -29.54 10.20 -9.11
CA MET A 234 -28.98 10.44 -7.79
C MET A 234 -29.68 11.63 -7.13
N PRO A 235 -30.23 11.46 -5.88
CA PRO A 235 -30.85 12.55 -5.16
C PRO A 235 -29.84 13.66 -4.84
N SER A 236 -30.23 14.92 -5.02
CA SER A 236 -29.39 16.09 -4.65
C SER A 236 -29.10 16.18 -3.15
N SER A 237 -29.94 15.52 -2.33
CA SER A 237 -29.78 15.43 -0.87
C SER A 237 -29.05 14.17 -0.41
N ALA A 238 -28.39 13.41 -1.34
CA ALA A 238 -27.71 12.18 -0.97
C ALA A 238 -26.57 12.45 0.02
N ALA A 239 -26.48 11.65 1.08
CA ALA A 239 -25.51 11.82 2.17
C ALA A 239 -24.04 11.69 1.69
N CYS A 240 -23.79 11.03 0.57
CA CYS A 240 -22.46 10.95 -0.03
C CYS A 240 -22.01 12.26 -0.69
N LEU A 241 -22.88 13.26 -0.83
CA LEU A 241 -22.57 14.60 -1.33
C LEU A 241 -22.18 15.59 -0.23
N GLU A 242 -22.29 15.20 1.05
CA GLU A 242 -21.84 16.07 2.15
C GLU A 242 -20.37 16.46 1.95
N GLN A 243 -20.10 17.78 2.14
CA GLN A 243 -18.75 18.32 2.01
C GLN A 243 -17.93 17.98 3.25
N ASP A 244 -17.16 16.91 3.18
CA ASP A 244 -16.26 16.44 4.23
C ASP A 244 -14.76 16.50 3.81
N GLY A 245 -14.47 17.28 2.75
CA GLY A 245 -13.11 17.53 2.26
C GLY A 245 -12.74 16.73 1.01
N GLU A 246 -13.46 15.65 0.67
CA GLU A 246 -13.12 14.84 -0.51
C GLU A 246 -14.23 14.91 -1.58
N PRO A 247 -13.85 14.91 -2.87
CA PRO A 247 -14.79 15.03 -3.95
C PRO A 247 -15.68 13.79 -4.09
N CYS A 248 -16.94 14.02 -4.42
CA CYS A 248 -17.86 13.00 -4.90
C CYS A 248 -18.07 13.21 -6.40
N THR A 249 -17.90 12.17 -7.20
CA THR A 249 -18.12 12.25 -8.65
C THR A 249 -19.21 11.28 -9.08
N SER A 250 -20.13 11.72 -9.96
CA SER A 250 -21.10 10.84 -10.60
C SER A 250 -20.81 10.74 -12.08
N GLN A 251 -20.76 9.52 -12.62
CA GLN A 251 -20.60 9.28 -14.05
C GLN A 251 -21.92 8.88 -14.70
N ARG A 252 -22.36 9.67 -15.69
CA ARG A 252 -23.59 9.43 -16.45
C ARG A 252 -23.39 8.49 -17.65
N SER A 253 -22.15 8.33 -18.16
CA SER A 253 -21.87 7.35 -19.21
C SER A 253 -20.40 6.94 -19.20
N LEU A 254 -20.15 5.66 -19.45
CA LEU A 254 -18.85 5.16 -19.87
C LEU A 254 -18.78 5.31 -21.41
N HIS A 255 -18.62 6.50 -21.93
CA HIS A 255 -18.19 6.63 -23.32
C HIS A 255 -16.74 6.12 -23.41
N ARG A 256 -16.57 4.97 -24.02
CA ARG A 256 -15.29 4.59 -24.62
C ARG A 256 -14.97 5.67 -25.66
N SER A 257 -14.15 6.65 -25.34
CA SER A 257 -13.42 7.37 -26.34
C SER A 257 -12.40 6.40 -26.93
N SER A 258 -12.80 5.71 -28.01
CA SER A 258 -11.87 5.12 -28.95
C SER A 258 -11.14 6.29 -29.62
N HIS A 259 -9.95 6.61 -29.15
CA HIS A 259 -9.00 7.39 -29.91
C HIS A 259 -7.65 6.69 -29.86
N CYS A 260 -7.14 6.48 -31.04
CA CYS A 260 -5.96 5.78 -31.54
C CYS A 260 -4.70 5.95 -30.70
#